data_f10fe92d67818845af1072b20d1266f1
#
_entry.id   f10fe92d67818845af1072b20d1266f1
#
_cell.length_a   1.000
_cell.length_b   1.000
_cell.length_c   1.000
_cell.angle_alpha   90.00
_cell.angle_beta   90.00
_cell.angle_gamma   90.00
#
_symmetry.space_group_name_H-M   'P 1'
#
loop_
_entity.id
_entity.type
_entity.pdbx_description
1 polymer ?
#
loop_
_entity_poly.entity_id
_entity_poly.type
_entity_poly.pdbx_seq_one_letter_code
_entity_poly.pdbx_strand_id
1 'polypeptide(L)'
;MIHKTFWSIVAILLACSTATASEIRRVVTGLDADNKAIVLFDSTLTLNPGKSGNPAANLWITDSAPAGFSFKDDSATKPIGLSPPDNGTVIRVVEFPPLNPDSDAKLDPDFMMKVVGDHAPARGLPVKHPLMHRTRTVDYAIIMSGEIDMMLDDKVMHLKAGDVVVQQASNHAWLNRGTAPCRVIFVLMDSKQP
;
A
#
# COMPACT_ATOMS: atom_id res chain seq x y z
N MET A 1 14.16 -12.02 -68.60
CA MET A 1 14.09 -11.10 -67.44
C MET A 1 13.39 -11.84 -66.32
N ILE A 2 14.15 -12.28 -65.31
CA ILE A 2 13.59 -13.06 -64.18
C ILE A 2 13.55 -12.10 -62.97
N HIS A 3 12.35 -11.74 -62.53
CA HIS A 3 12.15 -10.94 -61.34
C HIS A 3 12.28 -11.83 -60.08
N LYS A 4 13.33 -11.58 -59.27
CA LYS A 4 13.47 -12.17 -57.92
C LYS A 4 12.79 -11.28 -56.93
N THR A 5 11.66 -11.75 -56.38
CA THR A 5 10.93 -11.11 -55.29
C THR A 5 11.62 -11.50 -53.96
N PHE A 6 12.25 -10.54 -53.30
CA PHE A 6 12.76 -10.72 -51.93
C PHE A 6 11.61 -10.57 -50.92
N TRP A 7 11.32 -11.62 -50.21
CA TRP A 7 10.45 -11.57 -49.03
C TRP A 7 11.29 -11.25 -47.79
N SER A 8 11.10 -10.06 -47.22
CA SER A 8 11.70 -9.69 -45.92
C SER A 8 10.87 -10.28 -44.83
N ILE A 9 11.42 -11.23 -44.09
CA ILE A 9 10.82 -11.78 -42.88
C ILE A 9 11.12 -10.79 -41.75
N VAL A 10 10.09 -10.06 -41.28
CA VAL A 10 10.17 -9.23 -40.08
C VAL A 10 9.96 -10.17 -38.89
N ALA A 11 11.04 -10.49 -38.19
CA ALA A 11 10.97 -11.21 -36.90
C ALA A 11 10.49 -10.26 -35.83
N ILE A 12 9.22 -10.44 -35.38
CA ILE A 12 8.68 -9.76 -34.21
C ILE A 12 9.24 -10.46 -32.97
N LEU A 13 10.23 -9.84 -32.33
CA LEU A 13 10.70 -10.24 -31.01
C LEU A 13 9.60 -9.91 -29.97
N LEU A 14 8.84 -10.90 -29.56
CA LEU A 14 8.01 -10.79 -28.34
C LEU A 14 8.96 -10.67 -27.14
N ALA A 15 9.13 -9.47 -26.63
CA ALA A 15 9.77 -9.25 -25.34
C ALA A 15 8.80 -9.80 -24.27
N CYS A 16 9.09 -10.99 -23.77
CA CYS A 16 8.43 -11.55 -22.60
C CYS A 16 8.86 -10.70 -21.39
N SER A 17 8.04 -9.71 -21.01
CA SER A 17 8.26 -8.94 -19.78
C SER A 17 7.97 -9.87 -18.61
N THR A 18 9.01 -10.46 -18.02
CA THR A 18 8.90 -11.08 -16.70
C THR A 18 8.55 -9.99 -15.71
N ALA A 19 7.33 -10.02 -15.16
CA ALA A 19 6.97 -9.15 -14.06
C ALA A 19 7.92 -9.46 -12.89
N THR A 20 8.92 -8.61 -12.68
CA THR A 20 9.75 -8.67 -11.49
C THR A 20 8.88 -8.33 -10.28
N ALA A 21 9.01 -9.12 -9.21
CA ALA A 21 8.33 -8.80 -7.96
C ALA A 21 8.64 -7.36 -7.54
N SER A 22 7.63 -6.64 -7.11
CA SER A 22 7.79 -5.27 -6.64
C SER A 22 8.55 -5.26 -5.31
N GLU A 23 9.59 -4.43 -5.20
CA GLU A 23 10.50 -4.42 -4.06
C GLU A 23 10.71 -3.00 -3.53
N ILE A 24 11.09 -2.90 -2.23
CA ILE A 24 11.51 -1.66 -1.59
C ILE A 24 12.71 -1.92 -0.69
N ARG A 25 13.77 -1.11 -0.82
CA ARG A 25 14.88 -1.11 0.13
C ARG A 25 14.49 -0.33 1.38
N ARG A 26 14.78 -0.92 2.54
CA ARG A 26 14.58 -0.33 3.86
C ARG A 26 15.91 -0.32 4.62
N VAL A 27 16.23 0.80 5.25
CA VAL A 27 17.35 0.93 6.18
C VAL A 27 16.78 1.29 7.55
N VAL A 28 17.18 0.53 8.58
CA VAL A 28 16.81 0.77 9.98
C VAL A 28 18.09 1.02 10.76
N THR A 29 18.12 2.10 11.52
CA THR A 29 19.24 2.48 12.36
C THR A 29 18.93 2.28 13.84
N GLY A 30 19.93 2.18 14.67
CA GLY A 30 19.82 2.07 16.11
C GLY A 30 21.14 2.35 16.81
N LEU A 31 21.24 1.88 18.05
CA LEU A 31 22.43 2.04 18.89
C LEU A 31 23.01 0.68 19.22
N ASP A 32 24.34 0.59 19.26
CA ASP A 32 25.04 -0.55 19.85
C ASP A 32 25.19 -0.42 21.39
N ALA A 33 25.91 -1.34 22.00
CA ALA A 33 26.12 -1.37 23.47
C ALA A 33 26.89 -0.14 24.00
N ASP A 34 27.64 0.53 23.14
CA ASP A 34 28.43 1.73 23.48
C ASP A 34 27.69 3.02 23.10
N ASN A 35 26.40 2.97 22.83
CA ASN A 35 25.55 4.07 22.34
C ASN A 35 26.00 4.69 21.01
N LYS A 36 26.74 3.95 20.21
CA LYS A 36 27.15 4.38 18.89
C LYS A 36 26.01 4.09 17.87
N ALA A 37 25.72 5.06 17.03
CA ALA A 37 24.75 4.89 15.94
C ALA A 37 25.24 3.88 14.90
N ILE A 38 24.43 2.88 14.63
CA ILE A 38 24.72 1.80 13.67
C ILE A 38 23.53 1.53 12.76
N VAL A 39 23.77 0.86 11.65
CA VAL A 39 22.72 0.25 10.84
C VAL A 39 22.38 -1.10 11.44
N LEU A 40 21.11 -1.28 11.83
CA LEU A 40 20.58 -2.55 12.35
C LEU A 40 20.15 -3.46 11.20
N PHE A 41 19.41 -2.90 10.25
CA PHE A 41 18.92 -3.63 9.07
C PHE A 41 19.12 -2.78 7.82
N ASP A 42 19.69 -3.38 6.78
CA ASP A 42 19.70 -2.86 5.41
C ASP A 42 19.20 -3.99 4.51
N SER A 43 17.96 -3.93 4.10
CA SER A 43 17.28 -5.04 3.44
C SER A 43 16.34 -4.56 2.36
N THR A 44 16.22 -5.38 1.31
CA THR A 44 15.18 -5.24 0.30
C THR A 44 14.00 -6.13 0.68
N LEU A 45 12.81 -5.53 0.77
CA LEU A 45 11.57 -6.22 1.08
C LEU A 45 10.77 -6.40 -0.20
N THR A 46 10.30 -7.62 -0.45
CA THR A 46 9.36 -7.92 -1.52
C THR A 46 7.95 -7.54 -1.09
N LEU A 47 7.22 -6.84 -1.96
CA LEU A 47 5.82 -6.56 -1.75
C LEU A 47 5.01 -7.80 -2.10
N ASN A 48 4.37 -8.40 -1.11
CA ASN A 48 3.55 -9.59 -1.28
C ASN A 48 2.06 -9.22 -1.23
N PRO A 49 1.18 -9.96 -1.93
CA PRO A 49 -0.26 -9.73 -1.84
C PRO A 49 -0.74 -9.79 -0.38
N GLY A 50 -1.31 -8.70 0.09
CA GLY A 50 -1.93 -8.61 1.40
C GLY A 50 -3.38 -9.11 1.40
N LYS A 51 -4.10 -8.96 2.54
CA LYS A 51 -5.53 -9.34 2.64
C LYS A 51 -6.44 -8.55 1.68
N SER A 52 -6.03 -7.35 1.29
CA SER A 52 -6.73 -6.53 0.28
C SER A 52 -6.46 -6.96 -1.16
N GLY A 53 -5.55 -7.92 -1.38
CA GLY A 53 -5.10 -8.35 -2.70
C GLY A 53 -3.96 -7.52 -3.28
N ASN A 54 -3.74 -6.30 -2.80
CA ASN A 54 -2.66 -5.43 -3.29
C ASN A 54 -1.30 -5.87 -2.75
N PRO A 55 -0.22 -5.84 -3.57
CA PRO A 55 1.14 -6.04 -3.09
C PRO A 55 1.51 -5.01 -2.02
N ALA A 56 2.01 -5.48 -0.88
CA ALA A 56 2.35 -4.63 0.25
C ALA A 56 3.50 -5.20 1.08
N ALA A 57 4.18 -4.31 1.81
CA ALA A 57 5.17 -4.68 2.81
C ALA A 57 5.11 -3.72 4.00
N ASN A 58 5.11 -4.26 5.22
CA ASN A 58 5.33 -3.44 6.41
C ASN A 58 6.81 -3.08 6.49
N LEU A 59 7.10 -1.81 6.75
CA LEU A 59 8.46 -1.32 6.88
C LEU A 59 8.90 -1.26 8.35
N TRP A 60 7.97 -0.87 9.24
CA TRP A 60 8.18 -0.86 10.69
C TRP A 60 6.86 -0.84 11.43
N ILE A 61 6.85 -1.41 12.64
CA ILE A 61 5.67 -1.47 13.51
C ILE A 61 6.10 -1.08 14.93
N THR A 62 5.34 -0.20 15.56
CA THR A 62 5.40 0.04 16.99
C THR A 62 4.10 -0.43 17.64
N ASP A 63 4.12 -0.73 18.93
CA ASP A 63 2.97 -1.26 19.69
C ASP A 63 2.73 -0.49 20.99
N SER A 64 3.23 0.74 21.06
CA SER A 64 3.05 1.64 22.20
C SER A 64 3.15 3.11 21.78
N ALA A 65 2.53 3.99 22.55
CA ALA A 65 2.71 5.43 22.49
C ALA A 65 2.98 5.98 23.92
N PRO A 66 4.15 6.56 24.19
CA PRO A 66 5.28 6.76 23.28
C PRO A 66 5.88 5.47 22.75
N ALA A 67 6.38 5.49 21.51
CA ALA A 67 6.95 4.32 20.86
C ALA A 67 8.22 3.83 21.58
N GLY A 68 8.31 2.52 21.79
CA GLY A 68 9.54 1.87 22.26
C GLY A 68 10.56 1.70 21.13
N PHE A 69 11.84 1.56 21.51
CA PHE A 69 12.90 1.20 20.57
C PHE A 69 13.07 -0.32 20.49
N SER A 70 13.39 -0.84 19.30
CA SER A 70 13.78 -2.24 19.08
C SER A 70 15.12 -2.25 18.37
N PHE A 71 16.19 -2.65 19.09
CA PHE A 71 17.55 -2.69 18.55
C PHE A 71 18.01 -4.11 18.19
N LYS A 72 17.15 -5.12 18.38
CA LYS A 72 17.48 -6.52 18.11
C LYS A 72 16.53 -7.17 17.11
N ASP A 73 15.25 -6.86 17.23
CA ASP A 73 14.21 -7.56 16.49
C ASP A 73 13.66 -6.69 15.36
N ASP A 74 13.47 -7.27 14.19
CA ASP A 74 12.82 -6.62 13.07
C ASP A 74 11.29 -6.59 13.29
N SER A 75 10.77 -5.46 13.73
CA SER A 75 9.35 -5.31 14.03
C SER A 75 8.44 -5.41 12.79
N ALA A 76 8.98 -5.23 11.58
CA ALA A 76 8.21 -5.38 10.34
C ALA A 76 7.65 -6.79 10.14
N THR A 77 8.25 -7.78 10.81
CA THR A 77 7.83 -9.20 10.74
C THR A 77 6.66 -9.54 11.66
N LYS A 78 6.24 -8.62 12.53
CA LYS A 78 5.08 -8.84 13.42
C LYS A 78 3.82 -9.09 12.59
N PRO A 79 3.05 -10.15 12.92
CA PRO A 79 1.78 -10.41 12.24
C PRO A 79 0.73 -9.38 12.66
N ILE A 80 0.34 -8.51 11.74
CA ILE A 80 -0.74 -7.54 11.94
C ILE A 80 -1.73 -7.58 10.79
N GLY A 81 -2.91 -7.02 11.02
CA GLY A 81 -3.92 -6.78 9.99
C GLY A 81 -3.65 -5.50 9.18
N LEU A 82 -4.73 -4.88 8.73
CA LEU A 82 -4.66 -3.58 8.07
C LEU A 82 -4.34 -2.48 9.09
N SER A 83 -4.98 -2.52 10.25
CA SER A 83 -4.76 -1.57 11.35
C SER A 83 -3.44 -1.83 12.09
N PRO A 84 -2.81 -0.78 12.67
CA PRO A 84 -1.71 -0.95 13.60
C PRO A 84 -2.18 -1.64 14.89
N PRO A 85 -1.26 -2.08 15.77
CA PRO A 85 -1.59 -2.48 17.13
C PRO A 85 -2.23 -1.32 17.92
N ASP A 86 -2.98 -1.64 18.98
CA ASP A 86 -3.50 -0.63 19.91
C ASP A 86 -2.34 0.22 20.47
N ASN A 87 -2.52 1.54 20.49
CA ASN A 87 -1.48 2.54 20.79
C ASN A 87 -0.24 2.46 19.89
N GLY A 88 -0.31 1.77 18.78
CA GLY A 88 0.82 1.54 17.89
C GLY A 88 0.77 2.36 16.61
N THR A 89 1.81 2.14 15.80
CA THR A 89 1.95 2.74 14.47
C THR A 89 2.49 1.69 13.52
N VAL A 90 2.04 1.71 12.28
CA VAL A 90 2.67 0.97 11.19
C VAL A 90 3.05 1.90 10.05
N ILE A 91 4.29 1.77 9.57
CA ILE A 91 4.67 2.30 8.26
C ILE A 91 4.66 1.15 7.25
N ARG A 92 3.94 1.34 6.14
CA ARG A 92 3.68 0.33 5.13
C ARG A 92 3.77 0.94 3.74
N VAL A 93 4.34 0.20 2.79
CA VAL A 93 4.19 0.51 1.37
C VAL A 93 3.13 -0.41 0.77
N VAL A 94 2.29 0.16 -0.08
CA VAL A 94 1.28 -0.58 -0.87
C VAL A 94 1.44 -0.18 -2.32
N GLU A 95 1.41 -1.15 -3.22
CA GLU A 95 1.34 -0.92 -4.65
C GLU A 95 -0.08 -1.21 -5.14
N PHE A 96 -0.69 -0.23 -5.77
CA PHE A 96 -2.02 -0.33 -6.37
C PHE A 96 -1.86 -0.55 -7.87
N PRO A 97 -2.08 -1.77 -8.39
CA PRO A 97 -2.13 -1.98 -9.83
C PRO A 97 -3.32 -1.23 -10.43
N PRO A 98 -3.34 -0.99 -11.75
CA PRO A 98 -4.53 -0.50 -12.42
C PRO A 98 -5.75 -1.36 -12.09
N LEU A 99 -6.86 -0.69 -11.79
CA LEU A 99 -8.13 -1.37 -11.50
C LEU A 99 -8.58 -2.21 -12.69
N ASN A 100 -9.09 -3.40 -12.39
CA ASN A 100 -9.83 -4.20 -13.35
C ASN A 100 -11.33 -4.05 -13.06
N PRO A 101 -12.08 -3.27 -13.87
CA PRO A 101 -13.51 -3.01 -13.62
C PRO A 101 -14.37 -4.29 -13.53
N ASP A 102 -13.98 -5.36 -14.25
CA ASP A 102 -14.71 -6.61 -14.25
C ASP A 102 -14.53 -7.40 -12.94
N SER A 103 -13.37 -7.30 -12.32
CA SER A 103 -13.12 -7.92 -11.01
C SER A 103 -13.72 -7.09 -9.88
N ASP A 104 -13.62 -5.76 -9.95
CA ASP A 104 -14.14 -4.86 -8.92
C ASP A 104 -15.67 -4.93 -8.81
N ALA A 105 -16.38 -5.05 -9.95
CA ALA A 105 -17.83 -5.21 -9.98
C ALA A 105 -18.32 -6.50 -9.30
N LYS A 106 -17.43 -7.48 -9.07
CA LYS A 106 -17.75 -8.77 -8.43
C LYS A 106 -17.36 -8.80 -6.95
N LEU A 107 -16.74 -7.75 -6.42
CA LEU A 107 -16.38 -7.68 -5.01
C LEU A 107 -17.63 -7.64 -4.14
N ASP A 108 -17.56 -8.34 -3.02
CA ASP A 108 -18.55 -8.22 -1.95
C ASP A 108 -18.61 -6.74 -1.48
N PRO A 109 -19.82 -6.14 -1.36
CA PRO A 109 -19.96 -4.77 -0.86
C PRO A 109 -19.27 -4.51 0.48
N ASP A 110 -19.10 -5.55 1.31
CA ASP A 110 -18.43 -5.48 2.61
C ASP A 110 -16.98 -5.98 2.58
N PHE A 111 -16.41 -6.16 1.38
CA PHE A 111 -15.06 -6.72 1.21
C PHE A 111 -14.02 -6.03 2.11
N MET A 112 -13.89 -4.72 2.00
CA MET A 112 -12.89 -3.98 2.78
C MET A 112 -13.22 -3.93 4.28
N MET A 113 -14.48 -3.97 4.69
CA MET A 113 -14.84 -4.08 6.11
C MET A 113 -14.37 -5.40 6.72
N LYS A 114 -14.46 -6.49 5.94
CA LYS A 114 -13.92 -7.80 6.34
C LYS A 114 -12.39 -7.80 6.41
N VAL A 115 -11.72 -7.04 5.53
CA VAL A 115 -10.25 -6.88 5.53
C VAL A 115 -9.79 -6.09 6.75
N VAL A 116 -10.47 -5.00 7.11
CA VAL A 116 -10.16 -4.17 8.29
C VAL A 116 -10.47 -4.92 9.58
N GLY A 117 -11.58 -5.68 9.60
CA GLY A 117 -11.99 -6.49 10.76
C GLY A 117 -12.52 -5.65 11.92
N ASP A 118 -12.35 -6.16 13.15
CA ASP A 118 -12.96 -5.61 14.38
C ASP A 118 -12.50 -4.19 14.75
N HIS A 119 -11.41 -3.71 14.15
CA HIS A 119 -10.93 -2.33 14.34
C HIS A 119 -11.60 -1.31 13.40
N ALA A 120 -12.54 -1.74 12.56
CA ALA A 120 -13.28 -0.84 11.69
C ALA A 120 -14.34 -0.07 12.50
N PRO A 121 -14.32 1.28 12.54
CA PRO A 121 -15.40 2.07 13.07
C PRO A 121 -16.71 1.80 12.32
N ALA A 122 -17.85 1.94 12.98
CA ALA A 122 -19.14 1.82 12.32
C ALA A 122 -19.27 2.81 11.16
N ARG A 123 -19.86 2.35 10.06
CA ARG A 123 -20.12 3.21 8.90
C ARG A 123 -21.32 4.12 9.19
N GLY A 124 -21.15 5.42 8.91
CA GLY A 124 -22.25 6.38 9.01
C GLY A 124 -23.12 6.47 7.75
N LEU A 125 -22.60 6.05 6.58
CA LEU A 125 -23.22 6.24 5.26
C LEU A 125 -23.21 4.95 4.43
N PRO A 126 -24.13 4.82 3.45
CA PRO A 126 -24.11 3.71 2.49
C PRO A 126 -22.79 3.65 1.71
N VAL A 127 -22.32 2.44 1.45
CA VAL A 127 -21.09 2.19 0.70
C VAL A 127 -21.30 2.53 -0.77
N LYS A 128 -20.48 3.42 -1.32
CA LYS A 128 -20.50 3.77 -2.75
C LYS A 128 -19.60 2.88 -3.60
N HIS A 129 -18.65 2.18 -2.96
CA HIS A 129 -17.72 1.28 -3.64
C HIS A 129 -17.28 0.16 -2.69
N PRO A 130 -17.13 -1.10 -3.15
CA PRO A 130 -16.73 -2.23 -2.30
C PRO A 130 -15.39 -2.04 -1.59
N LEU A 131 -14.48 -1.22 -2.17
CA LEU A 131 -13.19 -0.88 -1.56
C LEU A 131 -13.27 0.23 -0.51
N MET A 132 -14.46 0.85 -0.31
CA MET A 132 -14.62 1.88 0.73
C MET A 132 -14.56 1.28 2.12
N HIS A 133 -13.75 1.90 2.95
CA HIS A 133 -13.56 1.53 4.34
C HIS A 133 -13.12 2.73 5.16
N ARG A 134 -13.05 2.54 6.46
CA ARG A 134 -12.42 3.46 7.42
C ARG A 134 -11.73 2.66 8.52
N THR A 135 -10.71 3.25 9.09
CA THR A 135 -9.94 2.71 10.20
C THR A 135 -9.98 3.68 11.38
N ARG A 136 -9.75 3.19 12.58
CA ARG A 136 -9.61 4.02 13.80
C ARG A 136 -8.18 4.56 13.87
N THR A 137 -7.75 5.28 12.83
CA THR A 137 -6.37 5.77 12.71
C THR A 137 -6.33 7.21 12.21
N VAL A 138 -5.23 7.88 12.52
CA VAL A 138 -4.76 9.03 11.75
C VAL A 138 -3.69 8.52 10.81
N ASP A 139 -3.89 8.72 9.51
CA ASP A 139 -3.00 8.21 8.49
C ASP A 139 -2.31 9.34 7.75
N TYR A 140 -1.03 9.15 7.44
CA TYR A 140 -0.34 9.93 6.42
C TYR A 140 -0.12 9.03 5.21
N ALA A 141 -0.74 9.39 4.08
CA ALA A 141 -0.54 8.71 2.81
C ALA A 141 0.35 9.58 1.92
N ILE A 142 1.48 9.05 1.48
CA ILE A 142 2.47 9.75 0.65
C ILE A 142 2.53 9.01 -0.69
N ILE A 143 2.15 9.68 -1.77
CA ILE A 143 2.23 9.11 -3.11
C ILE A 143 3.68 9.09 -3.56
N MET A 144 4.28 7.91 -3.64
CA MET A 144 5.69 7.74 -4.02
C MET A 144 5.89 7.80 -5.54
N SER A 145 4.99 7.15 -6.28
CA SER A 145 5.07 7.06 -7.75
C SER A 145 3.70 6.77 -8.35
N GLY A 146 3.53 7.14 -9.62
CA GLY A 146 2.26 6.98 -10.31
C GLY A 146 1.23 8.01 -9.88
N GLU A 147 -0.03 7.67 -10.15
CA GLU A 147 -1.20 8.48 -9.81
C GLU A 147 -2.34 7.58 -9.33
N ILE A 148 -3.24 8.11 -8.50
CA ILE A 148 -4.34 7.36 -7.92
C ILE A 148 -5.48 8.30 -7.54
N ASP A 149 -6.71 7.82 -7.64
CA ASP A 149 -7.86 8.52 -7.12
C ASP A 149 -8.17 8.07 -5.69
N MET A 150 -8.37 9.02 -4.77
CA MET A 150 -8.96 8.77 -3.47
C MET A 150 -10.44 9.18 -3.50
N MET A 151 -11.33 8.19 -3.39
CA MET A 151 -12.76 8.42 -3.29
C MET A 151 -13.15 8.63 -1.84
N LEU A 152 -13.85 9.73 -1.58
CA LEU A 152 -14.55 10.02 -0.32
C LEU A 152 -16.06 9.87 -0.52
N ASP A 153 -16.84 10.13 0.52
CA ASP A 153 -18.31 10.00 0.46
C ASP A 153 -18.93 10.92 -0.60
N ASP A 154 -18.42 12.13 -0.80
CA ASP A 154 -18.97 13.15 -1.70
C ASP A 154 -18.00 13.62 -2.79
N LYS A 155 -16.72 13.25 -2.73
CA LYS A 155 -15.68 13.71 -3.64
C LYS A 155 -14.73 12.61 -4.05
N VAL A 156 -14.12 12.82 -5.21
CA VAL A 156 -12.96 12.06 -5.68
C VAL A 156 -11.79 13.04 -5.82
N MET A 157 -10.67 12.71 -5.19
CA MET A 157 -9.44 13.49 -5.26
C MET A 157 -8.44 12.75 -6.13
N HIS A 158 -7.99 13.37 -7.21
CA HIS A 158 -6.91 12.84 -8.03
C HIS A 158 -5.56 13.23 -7.40
N LEU A 159 -4.70 12.24 -7.16
CA LEU A 159 -3.43 12.38 -6.48
C LEU A 159 -2.31 11.83 -7.35
N LYS A 160 -1.13 12.45 -7.27
CA LYS A 160 0.07 12.10 -8.02
C LYS A 160 1.30 12.07 -7.13
N ALA A 161 2.37 11.51 -7.64
CA ALA A 161 3.66 11.44 -6.92
C ALA A 161 4.05 12.80 -6.31
N GLY A 162 4.38 12.78 -5.01
CA GLY A 162 4.70 13.95 -4.20
C GLY A 162 3.52 14.50 -3.39
N ASP A 163 2.28 14.13 -3.69
CA ASP A 163 1.12 14.54 -2.89
C ASP A 163 1.10 13.80 -1.55
N VAL A 164 0.62 14.49 -0.52
CA VAL A 164 0.46 13.95 0.83
C VAL A 164 -0.98 14.16 1.29
N VAL A 165 -1.60 13.08 1.77
CA VAL A 165 -2.93 13.12 2.36
C VAL A 165 -2.83 12.85 3.86
N VAL A 166 -3.49 13.70 4.67
CA VAL A 166 -3.75 13.43 6.07
C VAL A 166 -5.19 12.95 6.20
N GLN A 167 -5.38 11.71 6.61
CA GLN A 167 -6.67 11.06 6.70
C GLN A 167 -7.00 10.79 8.17
N GLN A 168 -8.17 11.24 8.61
CA GLN A 168 -8.60 11.16 10.00
C GLN A 168 -9.89 10.32 10.08
N ALA A 169 -9.76 9.01 10.13
CA ALA A 169 -10.87 8.06 10.23
C ALA A 169 -12.02 8.30 9.22
N SER A 170 -11.73 8.88 8.06
CA SER A 170 -12.73 9.14 7.02
C SER A 170 -13.03 7.90 6.17
N ASN A 171 -14.26 7.76 5.69
CA ASN A 171 -14.58 6.75 4.67
C ASN A 171 -13.84 7.06 3.37
N HIS A 172 -13.15 6.08 2.82
CA HIS A 172 -12.39 6.27 1.59
C HIS A 172 -12.18 4.96 0.84
N ALA A 173 -11.85 5.10 -0.44
CA ALA A 173 -11.32 4.03 -1.28
C ALA A 173 -10.16 4.57 -2.13
N TRP A 174 -9.15 3.73 -2.33
CA TRP A 174 -8.02 4.02 -3.21
C TRP A 174 -8.24 3.31 -4.55
N LEU A 175 -8.37 4.08 -5.63
CA LEU A 175 -8.78 3.59 -6.94
C LEU A 175 -7.75 4.01 -7.99
N ASN A 176 -6.88 3.08 -8.40
CA ASN A 176 -5.96 3.34 -9.50
C ASN A 176 -6.69 3.15 -10.84
N ARG A 177 -7.20 4.24 -11.40
CA ARG A 177 -7.84 4.27 -12.72
C ARG A 177 -6.87 4.56 -13.87
N GLY A 178 -5.57 4.68 -13.56
CA GLY A 178 -4.51 4.85 -14.54
C GLY A 178 -4.14 3.56 -15.25
N THR A 179 -3.03 3.60 -15.99
CA THR A 179 -2.52 2.47 -16.79
C THR A 179 -1.24 1.86 -16.21
N ALA A 180 -0.68 2.47 -15.16
CA ALA A 180 0.55 2.04 -14.50
C ALA A 180 0.30 1.88 -12.98
N PRO A 181 1.08 1.03 -12.29
CA PRO A 181 0.99 0.90 -10.84
C PRO A 181 1.29 2.22 -10.11
N CYS A 182 0.55 2.47 -9.02
CA CYS A 182 0.80 3.56 -8.10
C CYS A 182 1.32 3.02 -6.77
N ARG A 183 2.42 3.58 -6.25
CA ARG A 183 2.95 3.24 -4.92
C ARG A 183 2.64 4.33 -3.91
N VAL A 184 2.13 3.91 -2.77
CA VAL A 184 1.81 4.79 -1.66
C VAL A 184 2.49 4.27 -0.40
N ILE A 185 3.17 5.16 0.34
CA ILE A 185 3.54 4.89 1.73
C ILE A 185 2.40 5.37 2.62
N PHE A 186 1.98 4.50 3.53
CA PHE A 186 1.07 4.82 4.62
C PHE A 186 1.80 4.78 5.95
N VAL A 187 1.59 5.80 6.76
CA VAL A 187 1.88 5.77 8.20
C VAL A 187 0.54 5.80 8.90
N LEU A 188 0.13 4.67 9.49
CA LEU A 188 -1.11 4.54 10.21
C LEU A 188 -0.82 4.56 11.71
N MET A 189 -1.41 5.51 12.42
CA MET A 189 -1.26 5.64 13.88
C MET A 189 -2.61 5.35 14.53
N ASP A 190 -2.63 4.40 15.47
CA ASP A 190 -3.82 4.16 16.27
C ASP A 190 -4.29 5.44 16.96
N SER A 191 -5.60 5.65 17.01
CA SER A 191 -6.19 6.85 17.56
C SER A 191 -7.38 6.52 18.46
N LYS A 192 -7.88 7.53 19.17
CA LYS A 192 -9.15 7.43 19.88
C LYS A 192 -10.29 7.21 18.89
N GLN A 193 -11.39 6.65 19.38
CA GLN A 193 -12.63 6.56 18.58
C GLN A 193 -13.04 7.96 18.11
N PRO A 194 -13.41 8.10 16.81
CA PRO A 194 -13.90 9.37 16.30
C PRO A 194 -15.26 9.73 16.88
#